data_4046cb3b9bf4327e93e871ac52559bb2
#
_entry.id   4046cb3b9bf4327e93e871ac52559bb2
#
_cell.length_a   1.000
_cell.length_b   1.000
_cell.length_c   1.000
_cell.angle_alpha   90.00
_cell.angle_beta   90.00
_cell.angle_gamma   90.00
#
_symmetry.space_group_name_H-M   'P 1'
#
loop_
_entity.id
_entity.type
_entity.pdbx_description
1 polymer ?
#
loop_
_entity_poly.entity_id
_entity_poly.type
_entity_poly.pdbx_seq_one_letter_code
_entity_poly.pdbx_strand_id
1 'polypeptide(L)'
;MSKNYKKMFETLNEYLKNKIEDIDQTIIEAVNARNNGKYFSFQEHLKGFVYAQLSALVSWKNIKAHHTELDSLFCNFEKDRLKEIAPEILIEKIRELKCYSPYTTKNQMTFLKNNIETFEKIEDKYGGLDKFITHSTPANIVNLLADSNSTYKLKYAGVALVCEYLRNVGIDIVKPDVHIKRIREKFDQKD
;
A
#
# COMPACT_ATOMS: atom_id res chain seq x y z
N MET A 1 21.48 -15.59 -3.43
CA MET A 1 20.30 -16.30 -2.85
C MET A 1 20.70 -17.75 -2.67
N SER A 2 20.55 -18.33 -1.47
CA SER A 2 20.85 -19.74 -1.26
C SER A 2 19.89 -20.62 -2.07
N LYS A 3 20.36 -21.84 -2.46
CA LYS A 3 19.54 -22.82 -3.23
C LYS A 3 18.18 -23.12 -2.54
N ASN A 4 18.12 -23.06 -1.23
CA ASN A 4 16.92 -23.33 -0.43
C ASN A 4 15.82 -22.28 -0.63
N TYR A 5 16.17 -21.00 -0.65
CA TYR A 5 15.18 -19.92 -0.84
C TYR A 5 14.57 -19.94 -2.26
N LYS A 6 15.36 -20.27 -3.28
CA LYS A 6 14.84 -20.40 -4.64
C LYS A 6 13.82 -21.53 -4.76
N LYS A 7 14.13 -22.71 -4.20
CA LYS A 7 13.22 -23.86 -4.20
C LYS A 7 11.93 -23.57 -3.41
N MET A 8 12.06 -22.88 -2.27
CA MET A 8 10.90 -22.43 -1.48
C MET A 8 10.00 -21.51 -2.29
N PHE A 9 10.56 -20.51 -2.95
CA PHE A 9 9.82 -19.56 -3.77
C PHE A 9 9.08 -20.28 -4.90
N GLU A 10 9.74 -21.17 -5.61
CA GLU A 10 9.14 -21.98 -6.69
C GLU A 10 7.96 -22.81 -6.17
N THR A 11 8.14 -23.53 -5.04
CA THR A 11 7.08 -24.34 -4.44
C THR A 11 5.89 -23.51 -3.98
N LEU A 12 6.13 -22.35 -3.35
CA LEU A 12 5.06 -21.44 -2.92
C LEU A 12 4.33 -20.86 -4.12
N ASN A 13 5.05 -20.48 -5.16
CA ASN A 13 4.47 -19.92 -6.37
C ASN A 13 3.57 -20.93 -7.08
N GLU A 14 4.01 -22.18 -7.23
CA GLU A 14 3.18 -23.26 -7.78
C GLU A 14 1.93 -23.52 -6.92
N TYR A 15 2.09 -23.57 -5.60
CA TYR A 15 0.96 -23.76 -4.69
C TYR A 15 -0.07 -22.64 -4.80
N LEU A 16 0.38 -21.39 -4.88
CA LEU A 16 -0.49 -20.23 -4.99
C LEU A 16 -1.19 -20.18 -6.36
N LYS A 17 -0.50 -20.48 -7.46
CA LYS A 17 -1.08 -20.57 -8.80
C LYS A 17 -2.21 -21.60 -8.88
N ASN A 18 -2.10 -22.71 -8.14
CA ASN A 18 -3.12 -23.72 -8.07
C ASN A 18 -4.31 -23.38 -7.15
N LYS A 19 -4.17 -22.36 -6.30
CA LYS A 19 -5.19 -21.97 -5.29
C LYS A 19 -5.91 -20.67 -5.59
N ILE A 20 -5.27 -19.77 -6.32
CA ILE A 20 -5.77 -18.43 -6.61
C ILE A 20 -5.73 -18.27 -8.12
N GLU A 21 -6.91 -18.24 -8.72
CA GLU A 21 -7.09 -17.90 -10.14
C GLU A 21 -6.55 -16.48 -10.36
N ASP A 22 -5.79 -16.26 -11.41
CA ASP A 22 -5.17 -14.97 -11.78
C ASP A 22 -4.19 -14.35 -10.78
N ILE A 23 -3.54 -15.16 -9.92
CA ILE A 23 -2.61 -14.63 -8.91
C ILE A 23 -1.47 -13.82 -9.54
N ASP A 24 -0.95 -14.24 -10.67
CA ASP A 24 0.14 -13.54 -11.36
C ASP A 24 -0.31 -12.17 -11.83
N GLN A 25 -1.53 -12.06 -12.36
CA GLN A 25 -2.12 -10.81 -12.83
C GLN A 25 -2.36 -9.83 -11.68
N THR A 26 -2.93 -10.31 -10.59
CA THR A 26 -3.23 -9.49 -9.39
C THR A 26 -1.96 -8.96 -8.73
N ILE A 27 -0.90 -9.79 -8.65
CA ILE A 27 0.34 -9.43 -7.92
C ILE A 27 1.23 -8.49 -8.73
N ILE A 28 1.32 -8.68 -10.05
CA ILE A 28 2.33 -8.01 -10.88
C ILE A 28 1.76 -6.92 -11.80
N GLU A 29 0.44 -6.71 -11.81
CA GLU A 29 -0.20 -5.77 -12.75
C GLU A 29 0.38 -4.36 -12.68
N ALA A 30 0.49 -3.77 -11.49
CA ALA A 30 1.05 -2.42 -11.31
C ALA A 30 2.56 -2.38 -11.62
N VAL A 31 3.30 -3.45 -11.25
CA VAL A 31 4.74 -3.57 -11.56
C VAL A 31 4.95 -3.68 -13.08
N ASN A 32 4.16 -4.50 -13.76
CA ASN A 32 4.20 -4.62 -15.20
C ASN A 32 3.84 -3.32 -15.90
N ALA A 33 2.81 -2.61 -15.42
CA ALA A 33 2.43 -1.31 -15.96
C ALA A 33 3.62 -0.31 -15.86
N ARG A 34 4.28 -0.25 -14.70
CA ARG A 34 5.46 0.59 -14.50
C ARG A 34 6.63 0.18 -15.41
N ASN A 35 6.92 -1.11 -15.52
CA ASN A 35 7.97 -1.62 -16.39
C ASN A 35 7.69 -1.32 -17.88
N ASN A 36 6.42 -1.19 -18.24
CA ASN A 36 5.97 -0.76 -19.56
C ASN A 36 5.89 0.78 -19.70
N GLY A 37 6.49 1.53 -18.80
CA GLY A 37 6.62 2.98 -18.87
C GLY A 37 5.46 3.79 -18.31
N LYS A 38 4.53 3.15 -17.55
CA LYS A 38 3.46 3.90 -16.88
C LYS A 38 4.04 4.81 -15.82
N TYR A 39 3.66 6.07 -15.88
CA TYR A 39 3.85 7.08 -14.83
C TYR A 39 2.56 7.15 -13.99
N PHE A 40 2.70 7.06 -12.66
CA PHE A 40 1.57 7.14 -11.75
C PHE A 40 1.34 8.58 -11.33
N SER A 41 0.13 9.08 -11.55
CA SER A 41 -0.30 10.41 -11.13
C SER A 41 -0.41 10.55 -9.61
N PHE A 42 -0.49 11.78 -9.09
CA PHE A 42 -0.77 12.03 -7.67
C PHE A 42 -2.02 11.29 -7.20
N GLN A 43 -3.07 11.30 -7.99
CA GLN A 43 -4.34 10.64 -7.70
C GLN A 43 -4.19 9.13 -7.57
N GLU A 44 -3.40 8.49 -8.44
CA GLU A 44 -3.10 7.06 -8.36
C GLU A 44 -2.22 6.73 -7.15
N HIS A 45 -1.27 7.60 -6.79
CA HIS A 45 -0.51 7.48 -5.56
C HIS A 45 -1.40 7.55 -4.32
N LEU A 46 -2.31 8.52 -4.27
CA LEU A 46 -3.25 8.68 -3.17
C LEU A 46 -4.20 7.48 -3.07
N LYS A 47 -4.71 6.99 -4.20
CA LYS A 47 -5.50 5.75 -4.29
C LYS A 47 -4.71 4.57 -3.73
N GLY A 48 -3.50 4.34 -4.20
CA GLY A 48 -2.64 3.25 -3.75
C GLY A 48 -2.37 3.30 -2.24
N PHE A 49 -2.17 4.49 -1.68
CA PHE A 49 -1.95 4.70 -0.25
C PHE A 49 -3.21 4.43 0.58
N VAL A 50 -4.37 4.97 0.18
CA VAL A 50 -5.64 4.76 0.89
C VAL A 50 -6.01 3.28 0.90
N TYR A 51 -5.87 2.58 -0.23
CA TYR A 51 -6.15 1.14 -0.26
C TYR A 51 -5.16 0.32 0.57
N ALA A 52 -3.89 0.73 0.66
CA ALA A 52 -2.95 0.12 1.59
C ALA A 52 -3.38 0.31 3.06
N GLN A 53 -3.93 1.48 3.42
CA GLN A 53 -4.48 1.73 4.75
C GLN A 53 -5.72 0.87 5.03
N LEU A 54 -6.68 0.82 4.11
CA LEU A 54 -7.91 0.04 4.26
C LEU A 54 -7.63 -1.46 4.38
N SER A 55 -6.64 -1.99 3.64
CA SER A 55 -6.26 -3.40 3.71
C SER A 55 -5.59 -3.81 5.01
N ALA A 56 -5.23 -2.85 5.87
CA ALA A 56 -4.65 -3.13 7.18
C ALA A 56 -5.72 -3.70 8.12
N LEU A 57 -5.66 -5.02 8.38
CA LEU A 57 -6.58 -5.76 9.26
C LEU A 57 -8.04 -5.85 8.77
N VAL A 58 -8.29 -5.58 7.49
CA VAL A 58 -9.59 -5.79 6.83
C VAL A 58 -9.44 -6.80 5.70
N SER A 59 -10.45 -7.65 5.52
CA SER A 59 -10.46 -8.63 4.42
C SER A 59 -10.47 -7.91 3.07
N TRP A 60 -9.51 -8.25 2.20
CA TRP A 60 -9.46 -7.75 0.83
C TRP A 60 -10.74 -8.07 0.05
N LYS A 61 -11.39 -9.19 0.35
CA LYS A 61 -12.69 -9.55 -0.24
C LYS A 61 -13.76 -8.47 0.00
N ASN A 62 -13.83 -7.93 1.22
CA ASN A 62 -14.79 -6.86 1.54
C ASN A 62 -14.44 -5.57 0.80
N ILE A 63 -13.17 -5.19 0.78
CA ILE A 63 -12.70 -3.99 0.07
C ILE A 63 -13.02 -4.11 -1.43
N LYS A 64 -12.73 -5.25 -2.06
CA LYS A 64 -12.99 -5.50 -3.48
C LYS A 64 -14.49 -5.46 -3.81
N ALA A 65 -15.34 -5.97 -2.90
CA ALA A 65 -16.80 -5.95 -3.09
C ALA A 65 -17.39 -4.53 -3.08
N HIS A 66 -16.74 -3.56 -2.44
CA HIS A 66 -17.19 -2.17 -2.32
C HIS A 66 -16.26 -1.16 -3.00
N HIS A 67 -15.52 -1.63 -4.02
CA HIS A 67 -14.49 -0.79 -4.66
C HIS A 67 -15.04 0.50 -5.24
N THR A 68 -16.18 0.44 -5.93
CA THR A 68 -16.81 1.61 -6.56
C THR A 68 -17.33 2.62 -5.52
N GLU A 69 -17.96 2.12 -4.45
CA GLU A 69 -18.46 2.95 -3.36
C GLU A 69 -17.31 3.62 -2.59
N LEU A 70 -16.21 2.88 -2.39
CA LEU A 70 -14.99 3.43 -1.76
C LEU A 70 -14.34 4.49 -2.66
N ASP A 71 -14.19 4.25 -3.95
CA ASP A 71 -13.66 5.25 -4.88
C ASP A 71 -14.51 6.55 -4.83
N SER A 72 -15.84 6.41 -4.84
CA SER A 72 -16.75 7.55 -4.72
C SER A 72 -16.63 8.26 -3.37
N LEU A 73 -16.58 7.50 -2.27
CA LEU A 73 -16.40 8.03 -0.91
C LEU A 73 -15.13 8.87 -0.79
N PHE A 74 -14.05 8.43 -1.38
CA PHE A 74 -12.78 9.15 -1.41
C PHE A 74 -12.68 10.16 -2.56
N CYS A 75 -13.81 10.63 -3.12
CA CYS A 75 -13.89 11.62 -4.21
C CYS A 75 -13.03 11.25 -5.42
N ASN A 76 -12.95 9.97 -5.77
CA ASN A 76 -12.04 9.43 -6.79
C ASN A 76 -10.59 9.88 -6.57
N PHE A 77 -10.20 10.10 -5.31
CA PHE A 77 -8.86 10.52 -4.86
C PHE A 77 -8.43 11.90 -5.39
N GLU A 78 -9.38 12.78 -5.69
CA GLU A 78 -9.10 14.20 -5.95
C GLU A 78 -8.68 14.87 -4.62
N LYS A 79 -7.39 15.22 -4.51
CA LYS A 79 -6.76 15.63 -3.25
C LYS A 79 -7.48 16.79 -2.56
N ASP A 80 -7.89 17.81 -3.32
CA ASP A 80 -8.50 19.00 -2.75
C ASP A 80 -9.91 18.73 -2.20
N ARG A 81 -10.70 17.95 -2.91
CA ARG A 81 -12.03 17.51 -2.44
C ARG A 81 -11.91 16.58 -1.24
N LEU A 82 -10.95 15.68 -1.27
CA LEU A 82 -10.76 14.74 -0.17
C LEU A 82 -10.30 15.40 1.14
N LYS A 83 -9.51 16.48 1.06
CA LYS A 83 -9.09 17.28 2.22
C LYS A 83 -10.25 17.99 2.92
N GLU A 84 -11.36 18.24 2.23
CA GLU A 84 -12.55 18.90 2.79
C GLU A 84 -13.50 17.95 3.51
N ILE A 85 -13.34 16.64 3.37
CA ILE A 85 -14.20 15.67 4.04
C ILE A 85 -13.76 15.51 5.50
N ALA A 86 -14.70 15.67 6.42
CA ALA A 86 -14.46 15.42 7.83
C ALA A 86 -14.12 13.94 8.07
N PRO A 87 -13.09 13.62 8.87
CA PRO A 87 -12.68 12.23 9.13
C PRO A 87 -13.81 11.34 9.65
N GLU A 88 -14.74 11.91 10.43
CA GLU A 88 -15.88 11.21 11.02
C GLU A 88 -16.80 10.65 9.94
N ILE A 89 -17.02 11.41 8.86
CA ILE A 89 -17.84 10.98 7.71
C ILE A 89 -17.18 9.78 7.02
N LEU A 90 -15.87 9.84 6.79
CA LEU A 90 -15.13 8.73 6.21
C LEU A 90 -15.22 7.48 7.10
N ILE A 91 -15.00 7.64 8.41
CA ILE A 91 -15.03 6.54 9.39
C ILE A 91 -16.40 5.86 9.41
N GLU A 92 -17.49 6.65 9.45
CA GLU A 92 -18.85 6.14 9.47
C GLU A 92 -19.17 5.35 8.19
N LYS A 93 -18.90 5.93 7.02
CA LYS A 93 -19.15 5.29 5.73
C LYS A 93 -18.31 4.02 5.52
N ILE A 94 -17.05 4.03 5.89
CA ILE A 94 -16.18 2.83 5.85
C ILE A 94 -16.75 1.73 6.76
N ARG A 95 -17.35 2.08 7.91
CA ARG A 95 -18.02 1.13 8.81
C ARG A 95 -19.28 0.55 8.20
N GLU A 96 -20.13 1.38 7.56
CA GLU A 96 -21.33 0.94 6.84
C GLU A 96 -20.99 -0.08 5.74
N LEU A 97 -19.90 0.16 5.01
CA LEU A 97 -19.37 -0.74 3.97
C LEU A 97 -18.64 -1.98 4.52
N LYS A 98 -18.60 -2.18 5.84
CA LYS A 98 -17.89 -3.31 6.49
C LYS A 98 -16.39 -3.38 6.15
N CYS A 99 -15.80 -2.23 5.81
CA CYS A 99 -14.37 -2.06 5.52
C CYS A 99 -13.62 -1.41 6.69
N TYR A 100 -14.21 -1.42 7.88
CA TYR A 100 -13.70 -0.78 9.10
C TYR A 100 -12.89 -1.76 9.96
N SER A 101 -11.71 -1.31 10.41
CA SER A 101 -10.92 -1.95 11.46
C SER A 101 -10.98 -1.09 12.74
N PRO A 102 -11.38 -1.64 13.91
CA PRO A 102 -11.41 -0.89 15.16
C PRO A 102 -10.02 -0.44 15.63
N TYR A 103 -8.97 -1.07 15.14
CA TYR A 103 -7.60 -0.80 15.56
C TYR A 103 -6.88 0.25 14.71
N THR A 104 -7.27 0.43 13.46
CA THR A 104 -6.49 1.23 12.50
C THR A 104 -7.28 2.34 11.84
N THR A 105 -8.50 2.08 11.38
CA THR A 105 -9.26 2.98 10.49
C THR A 105 -9.47 4.36 11.07
N LYS A 106 -9.81 4.47 12.38
CA LYS A 106 -10.02 5.77 13.01
C LYS A 106 -8.80 6.68 12.87
N ASN A 107 -7.65 6.19 13.29
CA ASN A 107 -6.41 6.98 13.24
C ASN A 107 -5.97 7.27 11.79
N GLN A 108 -6.10 6.29 10.90
CA GLN A 108 -5.75 6.46 9.50
C GLN A 108 -6.57 7.57 8.83
N MET A 109 -7.88 7.60 9.06
CA MET A 109 -8.76 8.62 8.48
C MET A 109 -8.55 9.99 9.15
N THR A 110 -8.36 10.04 10.47
CA THR A 110 -8.06 11.29 11.19
C THR A 110 -6.81 11.99 10.63
N PHE A 111 -5.80 11.22 10.24
CA PHE A 111 -4.54 11.77 9.72
C PHE A 111 -4.42 11.73 8.19
N LEU A 112 -5.50 11.40 7.47
CA LEU A 112 -5.46 11.33 6.01
C LEU A 112 -5.09 12.67 5.38
N LYS A 113 -5.69 13.77 5.84
CA LYS A 113 -5.36 15.14 5.39
C LYS A 113 -3.88 15.47 5.58
N ASN A 114 -3.30 15.14 6.73
CA ASN A 114 -1.87 15.35 6.98
C ASN A 114 -0.98 14.53 6.03
N ASN A 115 -1.42 13.33 5.67
CA ASN A 115 -0.69 12.50 4.72
C ASN A 115 -0.77 13.06 3.29
N ILE A 116 -1.93 13.61 2.90
CA ILE A 116 -2.08 14.32 1.62
C ILE A 116 -1.14 15.54 1.57
N GLU A 117 -1.12 16.36 2.64
CA GLU A 117 -0.20 17.50 2.75
C GLU A 117 1.28 17.07 2.70
N THR A 118 1.61 15.90 3.23
CA THR A 118 2.97 15.33 3.12
C THR A 118 3.28 14.95 1.67
N PHE A 119 2.34 14.35 0.97
CA PHE A 119 2.47 14.06 -0.46
C PHE A 119 2.61 15.33 -1.31
N GLU A 120 1.86 16.39 -1.01
CA GLU A 120 2.01 17.69 -1.68
C GLU A 120 3.41 18.28 -1.49
N LYS A 121 3.95 18.26 -0.26
CA LYS A 121 5.34 18.71 0.02
C LYS A 121 6.37 17.91 -0.77
N ILE A 122 6.16 16.61 -0.93
CA ILE A 122 7.02 15.76 -1.75
C ILE A 122 6.89 16.13 -3.22
N GLU A 123 5.65 16.30 -3.71
CA GLU A 123 5.36 16.71 -5.09
C GLU A 123 6.06 18.02 -5.45
N ASP A 124 5.93 19.02 -4.60
CA ASP A 124 6.54 20.35 -4.79
C ASP A 124 8.07 20.27 -4.84
N LYS A 125 8.67 19.47 -3.95
CA LYS A 125 10.13 19.38 -3.84
C LYS A 125 10.77 18.57 -4.96
N TYR A 126 10.13 17.48 -5.38
CA TYR A 126 10.70 16.52 -6.35
C TYR A 126 10.10 16.67 -7.74
N GLY A 127 9.10 17.54 -7.93
CA GLY A 127 8.38 17.71 -9.18
C GLY A 127 7.48 16.52 -9.54
N GLY A 128 7.00 15.80 -8.53
CA GLY A 128 6.05 14.70 -8.65
C GLY A 128 6.33 13.56 -7.67
N LEU A 129 5.26 12.91 -7.17
CA LEU A 129 5.37 11.75 -6.30
C LEU A 129 6.06 10.58 -6.99
N ASP A 130 5.75 10.35 -8.25
CA ASP A 130 6.34 9.26 -9.01
C ASP A 130 7.85 9.43 -9.21
N LYS A 131 8.31 10.66 -9.43
CA LYS A 131 9.73 10.99 -9.45
C LYS A 131 10.39 10.73 -8.11
N PHE A 132 9.72 11.09 -7.01
CA PHE A 132 10.24 10.85 -5.67
C PHE A 132 10.44 9.37 -5.39
N ILE A 133 9.45 8.51 -5.66
CA ILE A 133 9.56 7.09 -5.34
C ILE A 133 10.56 6.33 -6.24
N THR A 134 10.91 6.91 -7.39
CA THR A 134 11.86 6.30 -8.34
C THR A 134 13.28 6.90 -8.26
N HIS A 135 13.48 7.99 -7.49
CA HIS A 135 14.79 8.64 -7.43
C HIS A 135 15.83 7.91 -6.57
N SER A 136 15.41 6.92 -5.77
CA SER A 136 16.26 6.19 -4.85
C SER A 136 15.85 4.72 -4.77
N THR A 137 16.59 3.94 -3.98
CA THR A 137 16.23 2.52 -3.78
C THR A 137 14.91 2.39 -3.03
N PRO A 138 14.11 1.34 -3.28
CA PRO A 138 12.86 1.11 -2.56
C PRO A 138 13.02 1.13 -1.03
N ALA A 139 14.12 0.58 -0.51
CA ALA A 139 14.41 0.57 0.93
C ALA A 139 14.59 1.99 1.49
N ASN A 140 15.30 2.87 0.78
CA ASN A 140 15.45 4.27 1.18
C ASN A 140 14.11 5.01 1.15
N ILE A 141 13.28 4.79 0.13
CA ILE A 141 11.93 5.38 0.06
C ILE A 141 11.07 4.90 1.22
N VAL A 142 11.10 3.62 1.55
CA VAL A 142 10.41 3.08 2.73
C VAL A 142 10.87 3.79 4.01
N ASN A 143 12.17 3.95 4.21
CA ASN A 143 12.69 4.67 5.38
C ASN A 143 12.20 6.12 5.42
N LEU A 144 12.25 6.85 4.29
CA LEU A 144 11.77 8.24 4.22
C LEU A 144 10.28 8.37 4.57
N LEU A 145 9.45 7.40 4.19
CA LEU A 145 8.01 7.44 4.42
C LEU A 145 7.55 6.79 5.73
N ALA A 146 8.38 5.91 6.34
CA ALA A 146 8.00 5.14 7.51
C ALA A 146 8.78 5.51 8.81
N ASP A 147 9.96 6.12 8.73
CA ASP A 147 10.74 6.50 9.90
C ASP A 147 10.15 7.73 10.60
N SER A 148 9.99 7.64 11.93
CA SER A 148 9.44 8.72 12.77
C SER A 148 10.24 10.02 12.72
N ASN A 149 11.54 9.95 12.42
CA ASN A 149 12.42 11.10 12.33
C ASN A 149 12.44 11.75 10.94
N SER A 150 11.79 11.13 9.96
CA SER A 150 11.72 11.66 8.60
C SER A 150 10.72 12.81 8.48
N THR A 151 11.10 13.86 7.73
CA THR A 151 10.20 14.97 7.38
C THR A 151 9.05 14.54 6.46
N TYR A 152 9.19 13.38 5.80
CA TYR A 152 8.17 12.80 4.91
C TYR A 152 7.42 11.64 5.55
N LYS A 153 7.53 11.47 6.86
CA LYS A 153 6.81 10.43 7.59
C LYS A 153 5.31 10.50 7.36
N LEU A 154 4.75 9.44 6.78
CA LEU A 154 3.30 9.26 6.66
C LEU A 154 2.72 8.81 8.01
N LYS A 155 1.76 9.57 8.53
CA LYS A 155 1.13 9.28 9.82
C LYS A 155 0.36 7.96 9.78
N TYR A 156 0.54 7.18 10.83
CA TYR A 156 -0.05 5.82 10.95
C TYR A 156 0.29 4.88 9.79
N ALA A 157 1.42 5.10 9.14
CA ALA A 157 1.98 4.22 8.11
C ALA A 157 3.34 3.69 8.57
N GLY A 158 3.39 2.44 9.02
CA GLY A 158 4.63 1.72 9.28
C GLY A 158 5.21 1.08 8.02
N VAL A 159 6.38 0.47 8.15
CA VAL A 159 7.13 -0.16 7.04
C VAL A 159 6.24 -1.08 6.19
N ALA A 160 5.46 -1.97 6.80
CA ALA A 160 4.61 -2.90 6.06
C ALA A 160 3.53 -2.19 5.21
N LEU A 161 2.92 -1.12 5.73
CA LEU A 161 1.91 -0.36 5.01
C LEU A 161 2.54 0.47 3.88
N VAL A 162 3.71 1.07 4.12
CA VAL A 162 4.44 1.80 3.08
C VAL A 162 4.87 0.85 1.96
N CYS A 163 5.35 -0.36 2.27
CA CYS A 163 5.65 -1.37 1.25
C CYS A 163 4.40 -1.75 0.43
N GLU A 164 3.24 -1.90 1.07
CA GLU A 164 1.97 -2.17 0.38
C GLU A 164 1.59 -1.01 -0.55
N TYR A 165 1.68 0.23 -0.08
CA TYR A 165 1.45 1.41 -0.91
C TYR A 165 2.37 1.43 -2.13
N LEU A 166 3.67 1.22 -1.94
CA LEU A 166 4.65 1.22 -3.03
C LEU A 166 4.35 0.13 -4.06
N ARG A 167 3.92 -1.06 -3.62
CA ARG A 167 3.45 -2.12 -4.53
C ARG A 167 2.24 -1.70 -5.35
N ASN A 168 1.27 -1.03 -4.72
CA ASN A 168 0.07 -0.55 -5.39
C ASN A 168 0.35 0.47 -6.51
N VAL A 169 1.53 1.11 -6.47
CA VAL A 169 2.02 2.01 -7.51
C VAL A 169 3.22 1.43 -8.30
N GLY A 170 3.33 0.11 -8.32
CA GLY A 170 4.22 -0.63 -9.22
C GLY A 170 5.70 -0.70 -8.82
N ILE A 171 6.05 -0.43 -7.56
CA ILE A 171 7.42 -0.68 -7.07
C ILE A 171 7.54 -2.16 -6.68
N ASP A 172 8.52 -2.84 -7.26
CA ASP A 172 8.82 -4.23 -6.91
C ASP A 172 9.51 -4.30 -5.55
N ILE A 173 8.70 -4.52 -4.52
CA ILE A 173 9.14 -4.61 -3.13
C ILE A 173 8.33 -5.66 -2.36
N VAL A 174 8.99 -6.39 -1.47
CA VAL A 174 8.33 -7.36 -0.58
C VAL A 174 7.78 -6.65 0.65
N LYS A 175 6.51 -6.91 0.98
CA LYS A 175 5.90 -6.45 2.23
C LYS A 175 6.38 -7.33 3.39
N PRO A 176 7.15 -6.80 4.36
CA PRO A 176 7.65 -7.56 5.50
C PRO A 176 6.56 -7.72 6.59
N ASP A 177 5.48 -8.39 6.24
CA ASP A 177 4.39 -8.65 7.18
C ASP A 177 4.68 -9.88 8.09
N VAL A 178 3.77 -10.10 9.04
CA VAL A 178 3.88 -11.17 10.02
C VAL A 178 3.89 -12.57 9.37
N HIS A 179 3.24 -12.73 8.21
CA HIS A 179 3.19 -14.01 7.51
C HIS A 179 4.54 -14.33 6.86
N ILE A 180 5.14 -13.37 6.18
CA ILE A 180 6.49 -13.49 5.59
C ILE A 180 7.54 -13.75 6.67
N LYS A 181 7.48 -13.03 7.80
CA LYS A 181 8.38 -13.26 8.94
C LYS A 181 8.26 -14.67 9.49
N ARG A 182 7.04 -15.17 9.73
CA ARG A 182 6.80 -16.54 10.22
C ARG A 182 7.27 -17.62 9.25
N ILE A 183 7.11 -17.39 7.95
CA ILE A 183 7.62 -18.32 6.94
C ILE A 183 9.14 -18.36 7.01
N ARG A 184 9.80 -17.21 7.04
CA ARG A 184 11.26 -17.12 7.15
C ARG A 184 11.79 -17.82 8.40
N GLU A 185 11.22 -17.54 9.57
CA GLU A 185 11.60 -18.15 10.84
C GLU A 185 11.51 -19.69 10.80
N LYS A 186 10.48 -20.24 10.14
CA LYS A 186 10.33 -21.70 9.99
C LYS A 186 11.37 -22.32 9.07
N PHE A 187 11.92 -21.57 8.13
CA PHE A 187 12.96 -22.06 7.23
C PHE A 187 14.35 -21.92 7.84
N ASP A 188 14.61 -20.83 8.56
CA ASP A 188 15.90 -20.61 9.25
C ASP A 188 16.10 -21.59 10.43
N GLN A 189 15.04 -22.23 10.97
CA GLN A 189 15.11 -23.27 12.01
C GLN A 189 15.37 -24.69 11.50
N LYS A 190 15.43 -24.89 10.17
CA LYS A 190 15.61 -26.22 9.56
C LYS A 190 17.01 -26.45 8.97
N ASP A 191 17.90 -25.47 9.08
CA ASP A 191 19.33 -25.55 8.78
C ASP A 191 20.12 -25.72 10.10
#